data_97a7b758287f4fb4d0a4b9a74b61ac5e
#
_entry.id   97a7b758287f4fb4d0a4b9a74b61ac5e
#
_cell.length_a   1.000
_cell.length_b   1.000
_cell.length_c   1.000
_cell.angle_alpha   90.00
_cell.angle_beta   90.00
_cell.angle_gamma   90.00
#
_symmetry.space_group_name_H-M   'P 1'
#
loop_
_entity.id
_entity.type
_entity.pdbx_description
1 polymer ?
#
loop_
_entity_poly.entity_id
_entity_poly.type
_entity_poly.pdbx_seq_one_letter_code
_entity_poly.pdbx_strand_id
1 'polypeptide(L)'
;FIMSLLYIVMMFAAPAINPTAEYVHANLSFSSLIPNFNVTYFTSLSILVFAVGGCEKISPYVNKVENPSKGFPKGMIALAGMVVVCAVLGTLAMSRMFDPAIINESTASFNAYAANSSYWAFQKLGQYYHVGDLFMIIYALCNVISQFAVLILSIDAPLRMLLDNEHTQQFIPQGLHKVNAHGVHSNGIKMVAVLSGSIILAQSFVPGAAA
;
A
#
# COMPACT_ATOMS: atom_id res chain seq x y z
N PHE A 1 0.87 8.10 -3.83
CA PHE A 1 -0.30 8.95 -4.08
C PHE A 1 -0.19 9.72 -5.40
N ILE A 2 0.85 10.54 -5.60
CA ILE A 2 1.05 11.31 -6.85
C ILE A 2 1.05 10.38 -8.07
N MET A 3 1.74 9.26 -8.02
CA MET A 3 1.76 8.27 -9.10
C MET A 3 0.40 7.65 -9.36
N SER A 4 -0.40 7.39 -8.32
CA SER A 4 -1.76 6.87 -8.48
C SER A 4 -2.69 7.88 -9.16
N LEU A 5 -2.62 9.14 -8.77
CA LEU A 5 -3.39 10.21 -9.44
C LEU A 5 -2.94 10.39 -10.89
N LEU A 6 -1.63 10.41 -11.13
CA LEU A 6 -1.07 10.50 -12.48
C LEU A 6 -1.59 9.35 -13.35
N TYR A 7 -1.53 8.12 -12.83
CA TYR A 7 -2.05 6.94 -13.51
C TYR A 7 -3.53 7.09 -13.88
N ILE A 8 -4.38 7.49 -12.92
CA ILE A 8 -5.81 7.68 -13.14
C ILE A 8 -6.05 8.71 -14.26
N VAL A 9 -5.46 9.89 -14.15
CA VAL A 9 -5.63 10.95 -15.14
C VAL A 9 -5.18 10.50 -16.53
N MET A 10 -3.99 9.91 -16.62
CA MET A 10 -3.43 9.46 -17.89
C MET A 10 -4.23 8.31 -18.48
N MET A 11 -4.73 7.37 -17.66
CA MET A 11 -5.55 6.26 -18.16
C MET A 11 -6.89 6.73 -18.73
N PHE A 12 -7.53 7.72 -18.11
CA PHE A 12 -8.76 8.30 -18.68
C PHE A 12 -8.51 9.14 -19.92
N ALA A 13 -7.32 9.75 -20.06
CA ALA A 13 -6.92 10.48 -21.25
C ALA A 13 -6.42 9.58 -22.40
N ALA A 14 -5.96 8.36 -22.10
CA ALA A 14 -5.36 7.46 -23.07
C ALA A 14 -6.23 7.19 -24.32
N PRO A 15 -7.55 6.98 -24.24
CA PRO A 15 -8.38 6.76 -25.45
C PRO A 15 -8.44 7.98 -26.39
N ALA A 16 -8.26 9.17 -25.87
CA ALA A 16 -8.21 10.39 -26.70
C ALA A 16 -6.86 10.51 -27.44
N ILE A 17 -5.78 9.97 -26.87
CA ILE A 17 -4.42 10.05 -27.43
C ILE A 17 -4.14 8.88 -28.38
N ASN A 18 -4.59 7.67 -28.00
CA ASN A 18 -4.41 6.47 -28.79
C ASN A 18 -5.74 5.70 -28.92
N PRO A 19 -6.63 6.14 -29.82
CA PRO A 19 -7.94 5.50 -30.00
C PRO A 19 -7.87 4.10 -30.64
N THR A 20 -6.71 3.74 -31.21
CA THR A 20 -6.49 2.44 -31.88
C THR A 20 -6.00 1.36 -30.91
N ALA A 21 -5.66 1.71 -29.68
CA ALA A 21 -5.24 0.74 -28.68
C ALA A 21 -6.42 -0.11 -28.19
N GLU A 22 -6.13 -1.37 -27.86
CA GLU A 22 -7.13 -2.25 -27.28
C GLU A 22 -7.39 -1.90 -25.81
N TYR A 23 -8.62 -1.47 -25.52
CA TYR A 23 -9.10 -1.21 -24.17
C TYR A 23 -10.13 -2.27 -23.79
N VAL A 24 -10.03 -2.78 -22.57
CA VAL A 24 -11.04 -3.69 -22.03
C VAL A 24 -12.32 -2.88 -21.72
N HIS A 25 -13.44 -3.32 -22.23
CA HIS A 25 -14.75 -2.73 -21.93
C HIS A 25 -15.31 -3.39 -20.67
N ALA A 26 -15.07 -2.77 -19.52
CA ALA A 26 -15.65 -3.25 -18.26
C ALA A 26 -17.19 -3.15 -18.31
N ASN A 27 -17.86 -4.23 -17.97
CA ASN A 27 -19.31 -4.21 -17.81
C ASN A 27 -19.67 -3.54 -16.48
N LEU A 28 -20.07 -2.28 -16.53
CA LEU A 28 -20.48 -1.46 -15.36
C LEU A 28 -22.01 -1.55 -15.11
N SER A 29 -22.64 -2.63 -15.48
CA SER A 29 -24.03 -2.90 -15.13
C SER A 29 -24.20 -2.97 -13.62
N PHE A 30 -25.32 -2.49 -13.08
CA PHE A 30 -25.59 -2.55 -11.66
C PHE A 30 -25.53 -3.99 -11.09
N SER A 31 -25.95 -4.96 -11.89
CA SER A 31 -25.86 -6.39 -11.51
C SER A 31 -24.41 -6.89 -11.39
N SER A 32 -23.48 -6.35 -12.19
CA SER A 32 -22.06 -6.73 -12.12
C SER A 32 -21.31 -6.08 -10.97
N LEU A 33 -21.87 -5.02 -10.38
CA LEU A 33 -21.31 -4.33 -9.23
C LEU A 33 -21.73 -4.98 -7.90
N ILE A 34 -22.74 -5.85 -7.91
CA ILE A 34 -23.16 -6.57 -6.71
C ILE A 34 -22.25 -7.79 -6.55
N PRO A 35 -21.50 -7.89 -5.44
CA PRO A 35 -20.61 -9.02 -5.23
C PRO A 35 -21.40 -10.30 -4.93
N ASN A 36 -20.88 -11.43 -5.38
CA ASN A 36 -21.35 -12.73 -4.92
C ASN A 36 -20.82 -12.98 -3.51
N PHE A 37 -21.69 -12.96 -2.51
CA PHE A 37 -21.34 -13.19 -1.11
C PHE A 37 -21.01 -14.67 -0.87
N ASN A 38 -19.77 -15.04 -1.13
CA ASN A 38 -19.23 -16.38 -0.90
C ASN A 38 -17.96 -16.30 -0.02
N VAL A 39 -17.40 -17.44 0.36
CA VAL A 39 -16.19 -17.51 1.19
C VAL A 39 -15.02 -16.76 0.52
N THR A 40 -14.88 -16.89 -0.79
CA THR A 40 -13.83 -16.19 -1.58
C THR A 40 -13.97 -14.67 -1.48
N TYR A 41 -15.20 -14.14 -1.51
CA TYR A 41 -15.46 -12.72 -1.31
C TYR A 41 -14.96 -12.23 0.07
N PHE A 42 -15.29 -12.98 1.13
CA PHE A 42 -14.86 -12.59 2.49
C PHE A 42 -13.34 -12.68 2.65
N THR A 43 -12.69 -13.65 2.02
CA THR A 43 -11.22 -13.75 2.00
C THR A 43 -10.61 -12.54 1.27
N SER A 44 -11.15 -12.16 0.12
CA SER A 44 -10.71 -10.97 -0.63
C SER A 44 -10.97 -9.68 0.14
N LEU A 45 -12.09 -9.59 0.87
CA LEU A 45 -12.42 -8.45 1.71
C LEU A 45 -11.37 -8.24 2.82
N SER A 46 -10.82 -9.30 3.39
CA SER A 46 -9.76 -9.21 4.40
C SER A 46 -8.50 -8.52 3.85
N ILE A 47 -8.15 -8.78 2.60
CA ILE A 47 -7.03 -8.11 1.91
C ILE A 47 -7.32 -6.62 1.75
N LEU A 48 -8.55 -6.25 1.39
CA LEU A 48 -8.96 -4.84 1.28
C LEU A 48 -8.91 -4.12 2.63
N VAL A 49 -9.39 -4.75 3.70
CA VAL A 49 -9.31 -4.20 5.07
C VAL A 49 -7.85 -3.97 5.46
N PHE A 50 -6.96 -4.93 5.16
CA PHE A 50 -5.53 -4.79 5.40
C PHE A 50 -4.90 -3.66 4.57
N ALA A 51 -5.30 -3.52 3.30
CA ALA A 51 -4.78 -2.48 2.41
C ALA A 51 -5.21 -1.06 2.83
N VAL A 52 -6.39 -0.91 3.43
CA VAL A 52 -6.90 0.38 3.95
C VAL A 52 -6.39 0.64 5.37
N GLY A 53 -5.98 -0.38 6.11
CA GLY A 53 -5.36 -0.29 7.43
C GLY A 53 -4.06 0.51 7.40
N GLY A 54 -3.58 0.90 8.60
CA GLY A 54 -2.32 1.61 8.76
C GLY A 54 -2.47 3.07 9.17
N CYS A 55 -3.67 3.62 9.16
CA CYS A 55 -3.95 4.96 9.68
C CYS A 55 -3.61 5.06 11.19
N GLU A 56 -3.72 3.97 11.92
CA GLU A 56 -3.33 3.84 13.32
C GLU A 56 -1.85 4.07 13.56
N LYS A 57 -0.99 3.80 12.57
CA LYS A 57 0.46 4.04 12.65
C LYS A 57 0.82 5.52 12.80
N ILE A 58 -0.11 6.42 12.47
CA ILE A 58 0.10 7.87 12.62
C ILE A 58 -0.24 8.34 14.04
N SER A 59 -1.00 7.55 14.82
CA SER A 59 -1.46 7.92 16.16
C SER A 59 -0.34 8.35 17.13
N PRO A 60 0.88 7.74 17.15
CA PRO A 60 1.96 8.19 18.03
C PRO A 60 2.49 9.59 17.72
N TYR A 61 2.15 10.12 16.54
CA TYR A 61 2.61 11.46 16.12
C TYR A 61 1.56 12.55 16.32
N VAL A 62 0.39 12.21 16.91
CA VAL A 62 -0.70 13.17 17.14
C VAL A 62 -0.24 14.41 17.90
N ASN A 63 0.62 14.25 18.91
CA ASN A 63 1.15 15.35 19.72
C ASN A 63 2.17 16.24 19.00
N LYS A 64 2.62 15.85 17.79
CA LYS A 64 3.50 16.65 16.94
C LYS A 64 2.74 17.52 15.95
N VAL A 65 1.41 17.38 15.90
CA VAL A 65 0.55 18.17 15.02
C VAL A 65 0.15 19.45 15.72
N GLU A 66 0.21 20.57 15.04
CA GLU A 66 -0.30 21.84 15.53
C GLU A 66 -1.81 21.74 15.76
N ASN A 67 -2.28 22.09 16.96
CA ASN A 67 -3.68 21.91 17.38
C ASN A 67 -4.21 20.48 17.17
N PRO A 68 -3.71 19.46 17.90
CA PRO A 68 -4.01 18.06 17.66
C PRO A 68 -5.51 17.73 17.61
N SER A 69 -6.30 18.37 18.48
CA SER A 69 -7.75 18.15 18.58
C SER A 69 -8.54 18.54 17.31
N LYS A 70 -8.02 19.47 16.52
CA LYS A 70 -8.66 19.94 15.27
C LYS A 70 -7.89 19.49 14.02
N GLY A 71 -6.57 19.54 14.08
CA GLY A 71 -5.69 19.23 12.95
C GLY A 71 -5.70 17.75 12.59
N PHE A 72 -5.57 16.88 13.59
CA PHE A 72 -5.51 15.44 13.37
C PHE A 72 -6.80 14.86 12.76
N PRO A 73 -8.03 15.14 13.29
CA PRO A 73 -9.26 14.65 12.66
C PRO A 73 -9.45 15.16 11.22
N LYS A 74 -9.11 16.42 10.93
CA LYS A 74 -9.18 16.94 9.56
C LYS A 74 -8.24 16.21 8.61
N GLY A 75 -7.01 15.93 9.05
CA GLY A 75 -6.03 15.15 8.29
C GLY A 75 -6.55 13.74 8.02
N MET A 76 -7.17 13.09 8.99
CA MET A 76 -7.73 11.74 8.85
C MET A 76 -8.91 11.71 7.86
N ILE A 77 -9.81 12.68 7.91
CA ILE A 77 -10.93 12.81 6.96
C ILE A 77 -10.40 13.03 5.53
N ALA A 78 -9.41 13.92 5.37
CA ALA A 78 -8.78 14.17 4.09
C ALA A 78 -8.10 12.91 3.53
N LEU A 79 -7.38 12.16 4.38
CA LEU A 79 -6.76 10.88 4.02
C LEU A 79 -7.80 9.86 3.58
N ALA A 80 -8.88 9.69 4.36
CA ALA A 80 -9.96 8.76 4.04
C ALA A 80 -10.61 9.10 2.69
N GLY A 81 -10.94 10.38 2.46
CA GLY A 81 -11.48 10.85 1.18
C GLY A 81 -10.55 10.57 0.00
N MET A 82 -9.27 10.82 0.20
CA MET A 82 -8.23 10.56 -0.81
C MET A 82 -8.09 9.06 -1.13
N VAL A 83 -8.12 8.20 -0.12
CA VAL A 83 -8.07 6.74 -0.29
C VAL A 83 -9.29 6.25 -1.07
N VAL A 84 -10.49 6.72 -0.72
CA VAL A 84 -11.73 6.36 -1.44
C VAL A 84 -11.66 6.78 -2.90
N VAL A 85 -11.26 8.01 -3.19
CA VAL A 85 -11.13 8.52 -4.57
C VAL A 85 -10.13 7.69 -5.36
N CYS A 86 -8.94 7.42 -4.80
CA CYS A 86 -7.92 6.62 -5.47
C CYS A 86 -8.37 5.15 -5.66
N ALA A 87 -9.07 4.58 -4.68
CA ALA A 87 -9.57 3.21 -4.80
C ALA A 87 -10.63 3.08 -5.89
N VAL A 88 -11.63 3.95 -5.90
CA VAL A 88 -12.72 3.89 -6.90
C VAL A 88 -12.20 4.21 -8.29
N LEU A 89 -11.56 5.36 -8.47
CA LEU A 89 -11.08 5.77 -9.80
C LEU A 89 -9.91 4.90 -10.28
N GLY A 90 -9.05 4.45 -9.38
CA GLY A 90 -7.96 3.52 -9.70
C GLY A 90 -8.48 2.17 -10.18
N THR A 91 -9.48 1.61 -9.51
CA THR A 91 -10.13 0.35 -9.94
C THR A 91 -10.80 0.51 -11.30
N LEU A 92 -11.53 1.62 -11.54
CA LEU A 92 -12.13 1.91 -12.82
C LEU A 92 -11.07 2.11 -13.93
N ALA A 93 -9.95 2.73 -13.63
CA ALA A 93 -8.85 2.88 -14.58
C ALA A 93 -8.21 1.51 -14.91
N MET A 94 -7.97 0.67 -13.91
CA MET A 94 -7.40 -0.68 -14.09
C MET A 94 -8.35 -1.62 -14.84
N SER A 95 -9.64 -1.54 -14.60
CA SER A 95 -10.64 -2.38 -15.30
C SER A 95 -10.67 -2.17 -16.82
N ARG A 96 -10.13 -1.07 -17.32
CA ARG A 96 -9.97 -0.79 -18.75
C ARG A 96 -8.73 -1.44 -19.38
N MET A 97 -7.83 -1.94 -18.55
CA MET A 97 -6.57 -2.56 -18.99
C MET A 97 -6.55 -4.07 -18.84
N PHE A 98 -7.25 -4.60 -17.85
CA PHE A 98 -7.15 -6.00 -17.45
C PHE A 98 -8.52 -6.67 -17.53
N ASP A 99 -8.58 -7.78 -18.26
CA ASP A 99 -9.78 -8.60 -18.36
C ASP A 99 -9.91 -9.47 -17.11
N PRO A 100 -11.02 -9.34 -16.34
CA PRO A 100 -11.27 -10.20 -15.19
C PRO A 100 -11.32 -11.70 -15.51
N ALA A 101 -11.70 -12.07 -16.74
CA ALA A 101 -11.73 -13.46 -17.15
C ALA A 101 -10.33 -14.08 -17.17
N ILE A 102 -9.35 -13.35 -17.70
CA ILE A 102 -7.95 -13.79 -17.76
C ILE A 102 -7.34 -13.85 -16.36
N ILE A 103 -7.65 -12.84 -15.51
CA ILE A 103 -7.13 -12.79 -14.13
C ILE A 103 -7.62 -13.99 -13.32
N ASN A 104 -8.88 -14.37 -13.49
CA ASN A 104 -9.52 -15.42 -12.70
C ASN A 104 -9.43 -16.82 -13.36
N GLU A 105 -8.68 -16.96 -14.45
CA GLU A 105 -8.51 -18.24 -15.15
C GLU A 105 -7.89 -19.32 -14.25
N SER A 106 -6.94 -18.92 -13.40
CA SER A 106 -6.29 -19.83 -12.44
C SER A 106 -5.82 -19.07 -11.18
N THR A 107 -5.60 -19.83 -10.09
CA THR A 107 -4.99 -19.25 -8.87
C THR A 107 -3.62 -18.64 -9.15
N ALA A 108 -2.84 -19.25 -10.06
CA ALA A 108 -1.53 -18.71 -10.45
C ALA A 108 -1.67 -17.37 -11.17
N SER A 109 -2.64 -17.22 -12.09
CA SER A 109 -2.93 -15.95 -12.79
C SER A 109 -3.37 -14.87 -11.82
N PHE A 110 -4.24 -15.21 -10.87
CA PHE A 110 -4.68 -14.30 -9.83
C PHE A 110 -3.51 -13.83 -8.93
N ASN A 111 -2.67 -14.75 -8.48
CA ASN A 111 -1.51 -14.41 -7.64
C ASN A 111 -0.50 -13.54 -8.40
N ALA A 112 -0.23 -13.83 -9.66
CA ALA A 112 0.64 -13.04 -10.51
C ALA A 112 0.08 -11.63 -10.71
N TYR A 113 -1.22 -11.49 -10.93
CA TYR A 113 -1.89 -10.19 -11.01
C TYR A 113 -1.82 -9.43 -9.67
N ALA A 114 -2.13 -10.09 -8.57
CA ALA A 114 -2.08 -9.47 -7.25
C ALA A 114 -0.68 -8.93 -6.91
N ALA A 115 0.37 -9.65 -7.30
CA ALA A 115 1.76 -9.25 -7.06
C ALA A 115 2.25 -8.13 -8.00
N ASN A 116 1.80 -8.12 -9.28
CA ASN A 116 2.43 -7.30 -10.32
C ASN A 116 1.50 -6.30 -10.99
N SER A 117 0.21 -6.26 -10.64
CA SER A 117 -0.80 -5.45 -11.33
C SER A 117 -0.42 -3.98 -11.50
N SER A 118 0.18 -3.38 -10.48
CA SER A 118 0.61 -1.98 -10.55
C SER A 118 1.74 -1.77 -11.57
N TYR A 119 2.73 -2.68 -11.62
CA TYR A 119 3.82 -2.58 -12.60
C TYR A 119 3.30 -2.76 -14.02
N TRP A 120 2.45 -3.76 -14.23
CA TRP A 120 1.82 -4.03 -15.53
C TRP A 120 0.91 -2.88 -15.98
N ALA A 121 0.21 -2.23 -15.04
CA ALA A 121 -0.62 -1.08 -15.33
C ALA A 121 0.21 0.09 -15.87
N PHE A 122 1.34 0.39 -15.24
CA PHE A 122 2.24 1.44 -15.73
C PHE A 122 2.99 1.04 -17.00
N GLN A 123 3.28 -0.24 -17.20
CA GLN A 123 3.85 -0.75 -18.44
C GLN A 123 2.87 -0.57 -19.60
N LYS A 124 1.62 -1.02 -19.46
CA LYS A 124 0.57 -0.82 -20.47
C LYS A 124 0.29 0.67 -20.72
N LEU A 125 0.28 1.47 -19.68
CA LEU A 125 0.15 2.92 -19.83
C LEU A 125 1.26 3.49 -20.72
N GLY A 126 2.50 3.06 -20.51
CA GLY A 126 3.63 3.47 -21.36
C GLY A 126 3.46 3.06 -22.82
N GLN A 127 2.89 1.89 -23.07
CA GLN A 127 2.56 1.44 -24.43
C GLN A 127 1.48 2.32 -25.09
N TYR A 128 0.44 2.70 -24.34
CA TYR A 128 -0.61 3.60 -24.85
C TYR A 128 -0.07 4.97 -25.27
N TYR A 129 0.95 5.46 -24.57
CA TYR A 129 1.60 6.74 -24.85
C TYR A 129 2.86 6.63 -25.73
N HIS A 130 3.16 5.44 -26.26
CA HIS A 130 4.33 5.17 -27.11
C HIS A 130 5.69 5.51 -26.46
N VAL A 131 5.77 5.43 -25.11
CA VAL A 131 7.01 5.68 -24.35
C VAL A 131 7.63 4.39 -23.77
N GLY A 132 7.16 3.23 -24.22
CA GLY A 132 7.67 1.93 -23.78
C GLY A 132 7.53 1.72 -22.27
N ASP A 133 8.60 1.26 -21.61
CA ASP A 133 8.59 0.91 -20.18
C ASP A 133 8.90 2.10 -19.25
N LEU A 134 8.99 3.34 -19.79
CA LEU A 134 9.41 4.51 -19.01
C LEU A 134 8.55 4.72 -17.74
N PHE A 135 7.22 4.63 -17.87
CA PHE A 135 6.33 4.83 -16.73
C PHE A 135 6.45 3.72 -15.69
N MET A 136 6.69 2.48 -16.12
CA MET A 136 6.94 1.36 -15.21
C MET A 136 8.25 1.58 -14.42
N ILE A 137 9.31 2.05 -15.06
CA ILE A 137 10.59 2.34 -14.40
C ILE A 137 10.43 3.47 -13.38
N ILE A 138 9.77 4.58 -13.75
CA ILE A 138 9.51 5.69 -12.85
C ILE A 138 8.67 5.21 -11.65
N TYR A 139 7.63 4.43 -11.90
CA TYR A 139 6.81 3.85 -10.85
C TYR A 139 7.64 2.96 -9.92
N ALA A 140 8.48 2.08 -10.45
CA ALA A 140 9.34 1.20 -9.66
C ALA A 140 10.26 1.99 -8.72
N LEU A 141 10.91 3.05 -9.22
CA LEU A 141 11.75 3.92 -8.41
C LEU A 141 10.96 4.62 -7.30
N CYS A 142 9.80 5.19 -7.63
CA CYS A 142 8.92 5.81 -6.64
C CYS A 142 8.42 4.81 -5.60
N ASN A 143 8.10 3.58 -6.03
CA ASN A 143 7.65 2.52 -5.13
C ASN A 143 8.76 2.11 -4.15
N VAL A 144 9.99 1.93 -4.61
CA VAL A 144 11.14 1.63 -3.73
C VAL A 144 11.30 2.70 -2.65
N ILE A 145 11.29 3.99 -3.02
CA ILE A 145 11.38 5.09 -2.06
C ILE A 145 10.21 5.04 -1.05
N SER A 146 8.99 4.79 -1.54
CA SER A 146 7.80 4.68 -0.70
C SER A 146 7.89 3.51 0.28
N GLN A 147 8.41 2.36 -0.15
CA GLN A 147 8.58 1.18 0.71
C GLN A 147 9.61 1.44 1.82
N PHE A 148 10.68 2.18 1.56
CA PHE A 148 11.59 2.61 2.61
C PHE A 148 10.89 3.50 3.65
N ALA A 149 10.06 4.45 3.22
CA ALA A 149 9.30 5.30 4.15
C ALA A 149 8.32 4.47 5.01
N VAL A 150 7.61 3.51 4.39
CA VAL A 150 6.71 2.58 5.11
C VAL A 150 7.47 1.71 6.10
N LEU A 151 8.67 1.22 5.74
CA LEU A 151 9.52 0.44 6.63
C LEU A 151 9.93 1.25 7.86
N ILE A 152 10.39 2.48 7.67
CA ILE A 152 10.76 3.36 8.77
C ILE A 152 9.58 3.59 9.72
N LEU A 153 8.40 3.93 9.18
CA LEU A 153 7.19 4.12 10.00
C LEU A 153 6.76 2.84 10.71
N SER A 154 6.87 1.70 10.06
CA SER A 154 6.48 0.41 10.63
C SER A 154 7.38 -0.02 11.80
N ILE A 155 8.59 0.48 11.87
CA ILE A 155 9.52 0.25 13.00
C ILE A 155 9.34 1.32 14.08
N ASP A 156 9.31 2.59 13.70
CA ASP A 156 9.31 3.71 14.65
C ASP A 156 7.96 3.86 15.39
N ALA A 157 6.83 3.70 14.69
CA ALA A 157 5.53 3.93 15.30
C ALA A 157 5.21 2.97 16.46
N PRO A 158 5.35 1.64 16.34
CA PRO A 158 5.14 0.73 17.46
C PRO A 158 6.13 0.95 18.62
N LEU A 159 7.38 1.29 18.31
CA LEU A 159 8.36 1.60 19.35
C LEU A 159 7.95 2.83 20.15
N ARG A 160 7.45 3.89 19.50
CA ARG A 160 6.94 5.07 20.20
C ARG A 160 5.72 4.74 21.03
N MET A 161 4.80 3.93 20.53
CA MET A 161 3.63 3.49 21.30
C MET A 161 4.02 2.76 22.59
N LEU A 162 5.09 1.98 22.57
CA LEU A 162 5.59 1.23 23.71
C LEU A 162 6.49 2.09 24.63
N LEU A 163 7.39 2.89 24.06
CA LEU A 163 8.45 3.55 24.82
C LEU A 163 8.08 4.97 25.29
N ASP A 164 7.14 5.64 24.62
CA ASP A 164 6.68 6.97 25.01
C ASP A 164 5.46 6.93 25.95
N ASN A 165 4.89 5.74 26.22
CA ASN A 165 3.74 5.58 27.10
C ASN A 165 4.19 5.29 28.55
N GLU A 166 3.85 6.15 29.50
CA GLU A 166 4.23 6.05 30.91
C GLU A 166 3.80 4.70 31.56
N HIS A 167 2.65 4.14 31.16
CA HIS A 167 2.18 2.87 31.70
C HIS A 167 2.97 1.66 31.23
N THR A 168 3.57 1.71 30.04
CA THR A 168 4.34 0.58 29.48
C THR A 168 5.83 0.71 29.77
N GLN A 169 6.34 1.92 29.97
CA GLN A 169 7.74 2.19 30.26
C GLN A 169 8.28 1.37 31.44
N GLN A 170 7.49 1.19 32.50
CA GLN A 170 7.90 0.46 33.70
C GLN A 170 8.24 -1.01 33.44
N PHE A 171 7.72 -1.60 32.39
CA PHE A 171 7.94 -3.02 32.02
C PHE A 171 9.09 -3.21 31.04
N ILE A 172 9.67 -2.13 30.53
CA ILE A 172 10.67 -2.17 29.46
C ILE A 172 12.05 -1.81 30.02
N PRO A 173 13.12 -2.55 29.64
CA PRO A 173 14.48 -2.27 30.10
C PRO A 173 14.92 -0.83 29.79
N GLN A 174 15.49 -0.16 30.77
CA GLN A 174 15.92 1.26 30.69
C GLN A 174 16.85 1.56 29.49
N GLY A 175 17.63 0.56 29.06
CA GLY A 175 18.51 0.72 27.91
C GLY A 175 17.81 1.02 26.58
N LEU A 176 16.51 0.64 26.47
CA LEU A 176 15.70 0.86 25.26
C LEU A 176 15.05 2.26 25.24
N HIS A 177 14.93 2.92 26.40
CA HIS A 177 14.35 4.27 26.51
C HIS A 177 15.28 5.37 26.00
N LYS A 178 16.57 5.09 25.82
CA LYS A 178 17.55 6.08 25.39
C LYS A 178 17.22 6.58 23.98
N VAL A 179 16.95 7.86 23.88
CA VAL A 179 16.77 8.58 22.62
C VAL A 179 18.08 9.22 22.19
N ASN A 180 18.32 9.27 20.89
CA ASN A 180 19.45 10.00 20.31
C ASN A 180 19.16 11.51 20.22
N ALA A 181 20.13 12.28 19.73
CA ALA A 181 19.99 13.74 19.56
C ALA A 181 18.81 14.16 18.65
N HIS A 182 18.28 13.24 17.87
CA HIS A 182 17.13 13.46 16.97
C HIS A 182 15.80 12.97 17.56
N GLY A 183 15.76 12.56 18.83
CA GLY A 183 14.54 12.07 19.48
C GLY A 183 14.10 10.68 19.00
N VAL A 184 15.04 9.82 18.59
CA VAL A 184 14.77 8.48 18.08
C VAL A 184 15.29 7.42 19.04
N HIS A 185 14.51 6.39 19.33
CA HIS A 185 14.88 5.25 20.18
C HIS A 185 15.84 4.27 19.45
N SER A 186 17.12 4.67 19.32
CA SER A 186 18.11 3.93 18.51
C SER A 186 18.29 2.48 18.94
N ASN A 187 18.26 2.19 20.25
CA ASN A 187 18.43 0.84 20.77
C ASN A 187 17.18 -0.01 20.50
N GLY A 188 15.98 0.59 20.56
CA GLY A 188 14.74 -0.07 20.17
C GLY A 188 14.75 -0.48 18.70
N ILE A 189 15.16 0.42 17.80
CA ILE A 189 15.28 0.12 16.36
C ILE A 189 16.27 -1.00 16.12
N LYS A 190 17.44 -0.99 16.76
CA LYS A 190 18.43 -2.07 16.65
C LYS A 190 17.87 -3.41 17.10
N MET A 191 17.13 -3.42 18.22
CA MET A 191 16.47 -4.63 18.71
C MET A 191 15.47 -5.19 17.71
N VAL A 192 14.58 -4.35 17.16
CA VAL A 192 13.60 -4.75 16.14
C VAL A 192 14.31 -5.27 14.89
N ALA A 193 15.35 -4.57 14.43
CA ALA A 193 16.11 -5.00 13.25
C ALA A 193 16.77 -6.38 13.45
N VAL A 194 17.36 -6.63 14.62
CA VAL A 194 17.96 -7.94 14.95
C VAL A 194 16.89 -9.03 15.04
N LEU A 195 15.78 -8.78 15.72
CA LEU A 195 14.69 -9.75 15.85
C LEU A 195 14.07 -10.07 14.49
N SER A 196 13.71 -9.05 13.71
CA SER A 196 13.14 -9.24 12.37
C SER A 196 14.12 -9.96 11.43
N GLY A 197 15.39 -9.56 11.46
CA GLY A 197 16.43 -10.20 10.67
C GLY A 197 16.63 -11.67 11.06
N SER A 198 16.60 -11.97 12.35
CA SER A 198 16.70 -13.35 12.85
C SER A 198 15.51 -14.23 12.41
N ILE A 199 14.29 -13.66 12.43
CA ILE A 199 13.08 -14.36 11.97
C ILE A 199 13.16 -14.64 10.46
N ILE A 200 13.55 -13.63 9.66
CA ILE A 200 13.70 -13.78 8.21
C ILE A 200 14.76 -14.85 7.88
N LEU A 201 15.90 -14.81 8.56
CA LEU A 201 16.94 -15.83 8.41
C LEU A 201 16.43 -17.22 8.81
N ALA A 202 15.73 -17.34 9.94
CA ALA A 202 15.16 -18.62 10.36
C ALA A 202 14.17 -19.18 9.32
N GLN A 203 13.31 -18.32 8.76
CA GLN A 203 12.37 -18.72 7.71
C GLN A 203 13.06 -19.17 6.43
N SER A 204 14.22 -18.61 6.08
CA SER A 204 14.95 -19.01 4.87
C SER A 204 15.51 -20.45 4.95
N PHE A 205 15.64 -21.01 6.15
CA PHE A 205 16.07 -22.40 6.36
C PHE A 205 14.91 -23.40 6.44
N VAL A 206 13.66 -22.93 6.46
CA VAL A 206 12.48 -23.80 6.50
C VAL A 206 11.95 -23.99 5.07
N PRO A 207 12.04 -25.21 4.49
CA PRO A 207 11.51 -25.48 3.16
C PRO A 207 10.00 -25.19 3.13
N GLY A 208 9.55 -24.32 2.20
CA GLY A 208 8.13 -23.98 2.03
C GLY A 208 7.61 -22.83 2.90
N ALA A 209 8.42 -22.22 3.75
CA ALA A 209 7.99 -21.06 4.55
C ALA A 209 7.87 -19.75 3.73
N ALA A 210 8.32 -19.76 2.48
CA ALA A 210 8.27 -18.62 1.55
C ALA A 210 7.16 -18.78 0.47
N ALA A 211 6.27 -19.76 0.60
CA ALA A 211 5.18 -20.04 -0.34
C ALA A 211 3.88 -19.37 0.06
#